data_8ed22fbd8fa7aa5355bbfc405984de80
#
_entry.id   8ed22fbd8fa7aa5355bbfc405984de80
#
_cell.length_a   1.000
_cell.length_b   1.000
_cell.length_c   1.000
_cell.angle_alpha   90.00
_cell.angle_beta   90.00
_cell.angle_gamma   90.00
#
_symmetry.space_group_name_H-M   'P 1'
#
loop_
_entity.id
_entity.type
_entity.pdbx_description
1 polymer ?
#
loop_
_entity_poly.entity_id
_entity_poly.type
_entity_poly.pdbx_seq_one_letter_code
_entity_poly.pdbx_strand_id
1 'polypeptide(L)'
;MADVTLAWTGDRIQFVGTTSYGDPVLVGGNHDGPGAKPSDLLPLSLAACTAYDVVVILRKQRQDLHRLDVTVHSTQDPEPPWTFRAMHSRFVLTGTVDPNKAAKAVDLAEKKYCATAATLRSVVRLTHEVTVVPRA
;
A
#
# COMPACT_ATOMS: atom_id res chain seq x y z
N MET A 1 4.69 15.67 -15.06
CA MET A 1 5.41 15.22 -13.86
C MET A 1 4.65 15.65 -12.61
N ALA A 2 4.67 14.84 -11.60
CA ALA A 2 3.94 15.12 -10.38
C ALA A 2 4.91 15.49 -9.26
N ASP A 3 4.62 16.56 -8.56
CA ASP A 3 5.43 17.00 -7.42
C ASP A 3 4.70 16.67 -6.13
N VAL A 4 5.45 16.24 -5.14
CA VAL A 4 4.99 16.19 -3.76
C VAL A 4 5.89 17.11 -2.95
N THR A 5 5.33 17.74 -1.92
CA THR A 5 6.08 18.65 -1.09
C THR A 5 5.97 18.23 0.37
N LEU A 6 6.90 18.66 1.18
CA LEU A 6 6.91 18.41 2.61
C LEU A 6 7.32 19.67 3.34
N ALA A 7 6.56 20.05 4.36
CA ALA A 7 6.87 21.19 5.20
C ALA A 7 6.97 20.74 6.65
N TRP A 8 8.04 21.13 7.33
CA TRP A 8 8.16 20.94 8.76
C TRP A 8 7.29 21.98 9.46
N THR A 9 6.53 21.57 10.47
CA THR A 9 5.63 22.48 11.18
C THR A 9 6.35 23.50 12.06
N GLY A 10 7.64 23.31 12.29
CA GLY A 10 8.42 24.19 13.18
C GLY A 10 8.33 23.81 14.64
N ASP A 11 7.57 22.79 14.96
CA ASP A 11 7.36 22.27 16.31
C ASP A 11 7.47 20.77 16.28
N ARG A 12 8.09 20.16 17.29
CA ARG A 12 8.28 18.71 17.38
C ARG A 12 8.87 18.14 16.08
N ILE A 13 8.78 16.84 15.92
CA ILE A 13 9.16 16.16 14.67
C ILE A 13 7.88 15.87 13.91
N GLN A 14 7.24 16.92 13.42
CA GLN A 14 6.00 16.82 12.65
C GLN A 14 6.08 17.59 11.35
N PHE A 15 5.51 16.99 10.31
CA PHE A 15 5.52 17.50 8.95
C PHE A 15 4.15 17.38 8.31
N VAL A 16 3.89 18.25 7.37
CA VAL A 16 2.72 18.13 6.50
C VAL A 16 3.23 17.90 5.08
N GLY A 17 2.94 16.74 4.55
CA GLY A 17 3.16 16.42 3.15
C GLY A 17 1.98 16.90 2.34
N THR A 18 2.22 17.30 1.10
CA THR A 18 1.16 17.63 0.16
C THR A 18 1.34 16.79 -1.09
N THR A 19 0.31 16.04 -1.44
CA THR A 19 0.34 15.17 -2.61
C THR A 19 0.25 15.97 -3.90
N SER A 20 0.47 15.30 -5.02
CA SER A 20 0.38 15.94 -6.33
C SER A 20 -1.00 16.50 -6.66
N TYR A 21 -2.04 16.00 -6.00
CA TYR A 21 -3.41 16.52 -6.16
C TYR A 21 -3.75 17.57 -5.11
N GLY A 22 -2.84 17.89 -4.20
CA GLY A 22 -3.05 18.91 -3.18
C GLY A 22 -3.55 18.39 -1.84
N ASP A 23 -3.79 17.09 -1.69
CA ASP A 23 -4.27 16.52 -0.44
C ASP A 23 -3.15 16.39 0.58
N PRO A 24 -3.42 16.71 1.86
CA PRO A 24 -2.39 16.61 2.89
C PRO A 24 -2.16 15.20 3.40
N VAL A 25 -0.93 14.92 3.78
CA VAL A 25 -0.53 13.71 4.49
C VAL A 25 0.27 14.12 5.72
N LEU A 26 -0.23 13.76 6.90
CA LEU A 26 0.44 14.09 8.14
C LEU A 26 1.53 13.07 8.43
N VAL A 27 2.75 13.54 8.60
CA VAL A 27 3.91 12.72 8.88
C VAL A 27 4.49 13.13 10.22
N GLY A 28 4.73 12.16 11.09
CA GLY A 28 5.24 12.43 12.42
C GLY A 28 6.47 11.63 12.75
N GLY A 29 7.17 12.09 13.76
CA GLY A 29 8.19 11.30 14.40
C GLY A 29 7.52 10.33 15.38
N ASN A 30 8.22 9.29 15.64
CA ASN A 30 7.83 8.24 16.58
C ASN A 30 7.44 8.86 17.92
N HIS A 31 6.21 8.64 18.37
CA HIS A 31 5.70 9.10 19.65
C HIS A 31 5.64 10.63 19.87
N ASP A 32 5.93 11.43 18.85
CA ASP A 32 5.98 12.88 18.99
C ASP A 32 4.77 13.57 18.35
N GLY A 33 3.62 12.92 18.45
CA GLY A 33 2.37 13.44 17.95
C GLY A 33 1.78 12.62 16.82
N PRO A 34 0.62 13.02 16.27
CA PRO A 34 -0.05 12.26 15.23
C PRO A 34 0.72 12.31 13.91
N GLY A 35 0.48 11.33 13.07
CA GLY A 35 1.04 11.25 11.74
C GLY A 35 1.72 9.93 11.47
N ALA A 36 1.96 9.67 10.21
CA ALA A 36 2.58 8.43 9.77
C ALA A 36 4.07 8.43 10.09
N LYS A 37 4.57 7.28 10.52
CA LYS A 37 6.01 7.06 10.59
C LYS A 37 6.57 7.10 9.16
N PRO A 38 7.63 7.86 8.88
CA PRO A 38 8.12 8.02 7.50
C PRO A 38 8.37 6.73 6.76
N SER A 39 9.02 5.76 7.40
CA SER A 39 9.34 4.49 6.73
C SER A 39 8.12 3.62 6.45
N ASP A 40 7.00 3.83 7.16
CA ASP A 40 5.75 3.10 6.89
C ASP A 40 5.08 3.56 5.59
N LEU A 41 5.44 4.73 5.08
CA LEU A 41 4.87 5.23 3.83
C LEU A 41 5.23 4.37 2.63
N LEU A 42 6.37 3.69 2.67
CA LEU A 42 6.78 2.83 1.57
C LEU A 42 5.89 1.57 1.46
N PRO A 43 5.73 0.74 2.50
CA PRO A 43 4.79 -0.38 2.42
C PRO A 43 3.34 0.08 2.29
N LEU A 44 2.97 1.22 2.87
CA LEU A 44 1.62 1.76 2.70
C LEU A 44 1.37 2.15 1.25
N SER A 45 2.36 2.71 0.56
CA SER A 45 2.28 3.01 -0.87
C SER A 45 2.06 1.74 -1.68
N LEU A 46 2.77 0.66 -1.36
CA LEU A 46 2.56 -0.63 -2.01
C LEU A 46 1.13 -1.12 -1.82
N ALA A 47 0.64 -1.10 -0.58
CA ALA A 47 -0.72 -1.52 -0.27
C ALA A 47 -1.77 -0.68 -1.02
N ALA A 48 -1.64 0.64 -0.98
CA ALA A 48 -2.61 1.54 -1.59
C ALA A 48 -2.62 1.43 -3.12
N CYS A 49 -1.45 1.35 -3.74
CA CYS A 49 -1.31 1.27 -5.19
C CYS A 49 -1.90 -0.05 -5.72
N THR A 50 -1.56 -1.17 -5.10
CA THR A 50 -2.11 -2.47 -5.51
C THR A 50 -3.61 -2.57 -5.21
N ALA A 51 -4.06 -2.12 -4.05
CA ALA A 51 -5.47 -2.14 -3.69
C ALA A 51 -6.32 -1.33 -4.67
N TYR A 52 -5.84 -0.16 -5.05
CA TYR A 52 -6.52 0.68 -6.04
C TYR A 52 -6.80 -0.11 -7.31
N ASP A 53 -5.78 -0.74 -7.86
CA ASP A 53 -5.92 -1.50 -9.11
C ASP A 53 -6.84 -2.70 -8.95
N VAL A 54 -6.76 -3.41 -7.82
CA VAL A 54 -7.62 -4.56 -7.53
C VAL A 54 -9.09 -4.13 -7.54
N VAL A 55 -9.42 -3.03 -6.87
CA VAL A 55 -10.80 -2.52 -6.83
C VAL A 55 -11.26 -2.14 -8.24
N VAL A 56 -10.44 -1.43 -9.00
CA VAL A 56 -10.79 -1.02 -10.36
C VAL A 56 -11.04 -2.23 -11.26
N ILE A 57 -10.16 -3.24 -11.20
CA ILE A 57 -10.29 -4.44 -12.02
C ILE A 57 -11.57 -5.20 -11.68
N LEU A 58 -11.82 -5.44 -10.38
CA LEU A 58 -12.99 -6.21 -9.96
C LEU A 58 -14.30 -5.48 -10.23
N ARG A 59 -14.33 -4.15 -10.13
CA ARG A 59 -15.50 -3.36 -10.52
C ARG A 59 -15.79 -3.48 -12.01
N LYS A 60 -14.77 -3.41 -12.85
CA LYS A 60 -14.94 -3.60 -14.30
C LYS A 60 -15.46 -4.98 -14.63
N GLN A 61 -15.12 -5.98 -13.85
CA GLN A 61 -15.60 -7.35 -14.01
C GLN A 61 -16.93 -7.59 -13.30
N ARG A 62 -17.54 -6.55 -12.77
CA ARG A 62 -18.84 -6.59 -12.07
C ARG A 62 -18.86 -7.57 -10.90
N GLN A 63 -17.74 -7.71 -10.22
CA GLN A 63 -17.68 -8.48 -9.00
C GLN A 63 -18.24 -7.67 -7.83
N ASP A 64 -18.94 -8.35 -6.93
CA ASP A 64 -19.59 -7.71 -5.79
C ASP A 64 -18.63 -7.63 -4.62
N LEU A 65 -17.69 -6.69 -4.70
CA LEU A 65 -16.69 -6.45 -3.67
C LEU A 65 -17.22 -5.41 -2.69
N HIS A 66 -17.35 -5.78 -1.41
CA HIS A 66 -17.81 -4.89 -0.35
C HIS A 66 -16.67 -4.28 0.45
N ARG A 67 -15.60 -5.03 0.65
CA ARG A 67 -14.49 -4.59 1.48
C ARG A 67 -13.21 -5.23 0.99
N LEU A 68 -12.14 -4.47 1.06
CA LEU A 68 -10.79 -4.95 0.79
C LEU A 68 -9.88 -4.47 1.90
N ASP A 69 -9.25 -5.41 2.58
CA ASP A 69 -8.22 -5.13 3.57
C ASP A 69 -6.89 -5.64 3.05
N VAL A 70 -5.87 -4.81 3.16
CA VAL A 70 -4.51 -5.18 2.76
C VAL A 70 -3.58 -4.95 3.94
N THR A 71 -2.85 -5.99 4.31
CA THR A 71 -1.80 -5.91 5.32
C THR A 71 -0.47 -6.19 4.63
N VAL A 72 0.49 -5.30 4.81
CA VAL A 72 1.85 -5.52 4.29
C VAL A 72 2.78 -5.76 5.46
N HIS A 73 3.38 -6.95 5.49
CA HIS A 73 4.39 -7.30 6.47
C HIS A 73 5.76 -7.10 5.86
N SER A 74 6.55 -6.20 6.46
CA SER A 74 7.87 -5.84 5.96
C SER A 74 8.96 -6.49 6.78
N THR A 75 10.01 -6.95 6.12
CA THR A 75 11.23 -7.41 6.74
C THR A 75 12.35 -6.43 6.41
N GLN A 76 12.98 -5.90 7.44
CA GLN A 76 14.06 -4.93 7.34
C GLN A 76 15.30 -5.49 8.00
N ASP A 77 16.47 -4.97 7.61
CA ASP A 77 17.72 -5.29 8.30
C ASP A 77 17.62 -4.88 9.78
N PRO A 78 18.27 -5.63 10.69
CA PRO A 78 18.22 -5.32 12.13
C PRO A 78 19.06 -4.11 12.52
N GLU A 79 19.93 -3.65 11.64
CA GLU A 79 20.85 -2.54 11.89
C GLU A 79 20.66 -1.39 10.92
N PRO A 80 21.03 -0.15 11.30
CA PRO A 80 20.95 0.99 10.40
C PRO A 80 21.67 0.73 9.07
N PRO A 81 21.11 1.15 7.94
CA PRO A 81 19.91 1.99 7.77
C PRO A 81 18.58 1.25 7.66
N TRP A 82 18.45 0.06 8.22
CA TRP A 82 17.23 -0.75 8.27
C TRP A 82 16.61 -0.97 6.90
N THR A 83 17.41 -1.36 5.95
CA THR A 83 16.99 -1.56 4.56
C THR A 83 15.87 -2.58 4.46
N PHE A 84 14.84 -2.25 3.68
CA PHE A 84 13.76 -3.18 3.39
C PHE A 84 14.27 -4.31 2.51
N ARG A 85 14.01 -5.56 2.91
CA ARG A 85 14.44 -6.75 2.16
C ARG A 85 13.28 -7.52 1.55
N ALA A 86 12.15 -7.54 2.23
CA ALA A 86 10.95 -8.25 1.75
C ALA A 86 9.70 -7.55 2.22
N MET A 87 8.65 -7.65 1.42
CA MET A 87 7.29 -7.22 1.78
C MET A 87 6.32 -8.30 1.34
N HIS A 88 5.53 -8.79 2.29
CA HIS A 88 4.47 -9.77 2.03
C HIS A 88 3.12 -9.09 2.21
N SER A 89 2.31 -9.08 1.15
CA SER A 89 0.99 -8.45 1.15
C SER A 89 -0.10 -9.51 1.32
N ARG A 90 -0.97 -9.30 2.29
CA ARG A 90 -2.14 -10.14 2.49
C ARG A 90 -3.38 -9.34 2.09
N PHE A 91 -4.11 -9.87 1.10
CA PHE A 91 -5.35 -9.27 0.62
C PHE A 91 -6.53 -10.09 1.11
N VAL A 92 -7.46 -9.44 1.82
CA VAL A 92 -8.71 -10.06 2.25
C VAL A 92 -9.85 -9.31 1.57
N LEU A 93 -10.55 -10.00 0.67
CA LEU A 93 -11.66 -9.45 -0.09
C LEU A 93 -12.96 -9.98 0.47
N THR A 94 -13.83 -9.08 0.91
CA THR A 94 -15.14 -9.44 1.46
C THR A 94 -16.23 -9.14 0.44
N GLY A 95 -17.05 -10.12 0.13
CA GLY A 95 -18.14 -9.98 -0.82
C GLY A 95 -18.37 -11.25 -1.62
N THR A 96 -19.17 -11.13 -2.69
CA THR A 96 -19.40 -12.21 -3.63
C THR A 96 -18.43 -12.05 -4.80
N VAL A 97 -17.22 -12.55 -4.61
CA VAL A 97 -16.12 -12.41 -5.56
C VAL A 97 -15.61 -13.79 -5.95
N ASP A 98 -15.48 -14.01 -7.25
CA ASP A 98 -14.87 -15.25 -7.76
C ASP A 98 -13.42 -15.31 -7.31
N PRO A 99 -13.00 -16.37 -6.58
CA PRO A 99 -11.62 -16.48 -6.10
C PRO A 99 -10.57 -16.42 -7.20
N ASN A 100 -10.86 -16.97 -8.37
CA ASN A 100 -9.91 -16.95 -9.50
C ASN A 100 -9.75 -15.52 -10.04
N LYS A 101 -10.84 -14.76 -10.11
CA LYS A 101 -10.79 -13.36 -10.53
C LYS A 101 -10.08 -12.49 -9.49
N ALA A 102 -10.29 -12.76 -8.20
CA ALA A 102 -9.58 -12.09 -7.12
C ALA A 102 -8.07 -12.31 -7.23
N ALA A 103 -7.64 -13.57 -7.35
CA ALA A 103 -6.22 -13.92 -7.47
C ALA A 103 -5.59 -13.26 -8.70
N LYS A 104 -6.29 -13.29 -9.83
CA LYS A 104 -5.82 -12.69 -11.07
C LYS A 104 -5.73 -11.17 -10.98
N ALA A 105 -6.69 -10.53 -10.32
CA ALA A 105 -6.69 -9.07 -10.13
C ALA A 105 -5.47 -8.63 -9.31
N VAL A 106 -5.16 -9.34 -8.23
CA VAL A 106 -3.98 -9.05 -7.40
C VAL A 106 -2.70 -9.28 -8.21
N ASP A 107 -2.63 -10.37 -8.95
CA ASP A 107 -1.47 -10.69 -9.77
C ASP A 107 -1.22 -9.61 -10.83
N LEU A 108 -2.26 -9.16 -11.52
CA LEU A 108 -2.17 -8.08 -12.51
C LEU A 108 -1.77 -6.75 -11.86
N ALA A 109 -2.34 -6.43 -10.70
CA ALA A 109 -2.00 -5.20 -9.98
C ALA A 109 -0.51 -5.16 -9.67
N GLU A 110 0.03 -6.23 -9.10
CA GLU A 110 1.45 -6.26 -8.73
C GLU A 110 2.39 -6.34 -9.91
N LYS A 111 2.05 -7.12 -10.94
CA LYS A 111 2.97 -7.36 -12.05
C LYS A 111 2.88 -6.35 -13.18
N LYS A 112 1.72 -5.72 -13.36
CA LYS A 112 1.50 -4.91 -14.56
C LYS A 112 1.13 -3.45 -14.28
N TYR A 113 0.35 -3.18 -13.25
CA TYR A 113 -0.26 -1.85 -13.10
C TYR A 113 0.31 -1.01 -11.96
N CYS A 114 0.80 -1.62 -10.90
CA CYS A 114 1.27 -0.87 -9.74
C CYS A 114 2.69 -0.33 -9.96
N ALA A 115 2.82 0.99 -10.03
CA ALA A 115 4.12 1.65 -10.18
C ALA A 115 5.04 1.34 -8.99
N THR A 116 4.49 1.30 -7.78
CA THR A 116 5.26 1.02 -6.57
C THR A 116 5.83 -0.40 -6.60
N ALA A 117 5.00 -1.40 -6.93
CA ALA A 117 5.46 -2.79 -7.04
C ALA A 117 6.52 -2.94 -8.14
N ALA A 118 6.28 -2.31 -9.29
CA ALA A 118 7.22 -2.36 -10.40
C ALA A 118 8.59 -1.79 -10.00
N THR A 119 8.58 -0.72 -9.23
CA THR A 119 9.81 -0.07 -8.77
C THR A 119 10.53 -0.90 -7.71
N LEU A 120 9.78 -1.45 -6.75
CA LEU A 120 10.37 -2.15 -5.62
C LEU A 120 10.86 -3.55 -5.95
N ARG A 121 10.26 -4.24 -6.90
CA ARG A 121 10.50 -5.69 -7.11
C ARG A 121 11.95 -6.04 -7.46
N SER A 122 12.72 -5.10 -7.97
CA SER A 122 14.12 -5.35 -8.29
C SER A 122 15.05 -5.32 -7.08
N VAL A 123 14.60 -4.74 -5.97
CA VAL A 123 15.42 -4.58 -4.75
C VAL A 123 14.75 -5.14 -3.50
N VAL A 124 13.44 -5.30 -3.52
CA VAL A 124 12.68 -5.86 -2.39
C VAL A 124 11.94 -7.10 -2.88
N ARG A 125 12.01 -8.19 -2.13
CA ARG A 125 11.26 -9.41 -2.48
C ARG A 125 9.80 -9.20 -2.14
N LEU A 126 8.95 -9.18 -3.16
CA LEU A 126 7.51 -9.00 -3.01
C LEU A 126 6.80 -10.35 -3.13
N THR A 127 5.98 -10.67 -2.15
CA THR A 127 5.11 -11.85 -2.16
C THR A 127 3.70 -11.44 -1.75
N HIS A 128 2.71 -12.25 -2.07
CA HIS A 128 1.33 -11.96 -1.67
C HIS A 128 0.50 -13.22 -1.46
N GLU A 129 -0.60 -13.05 -0.74
CA GLU A 129 -1.64 -14.06 -0.60
C GLU A 129 -3.00 -13.38 -0.70
N VAL A 130 -4.00 -14.13 -1.17
CA VAL A 130 -5.34 -13.61 -1.43
C VAL A 130 -6.36 -14.53 -0.77
N THR A 131 -7.26 -13.95 0.02
CA THR A 131 -8.39 -14.67 0.62
C THR A 131 -9.67 -13.95 0.27
N VAL A 132 -10.68 -14.71 -0.16
CA VAL A 132 -12.02 -14.19 -0.39
C VAL A 132 -12.92 -14.73 0.72
N VAL A 133 -13.62 -13.81 1.41
CA VAL A 133 -14.56 -14.17 2.48
C VAL A 133 -15.95 -13.71 2.12
N PRO A 134 -16.99 -14.50 2.46
CA PRO A 134 -18.36 -14.10 2.14
C PRO A 134 -18.77 -12.91 3.00
N ARG A 135 -19.71 -12.14 2.48
CA ARG A 135 -20.34 -11.07 3.23
C ARG A 135 -21.18 -11.67 4.36
N ALA A 136 -20.99 -11.15 5.57
CA ALA A 136 -21.80 -11.57 6.72
C ALA A 136 -23.22 -11.01 6.66
#